data_cf44ce4aa5c430728e1a633fbb69f412
#
_entry.id   cf44ce4aa5c430728e1a633fbb69f412
#
_cell.length_a   1.000
_cell.length_b   1.000
_cell.length_c   1.000
_cell.angle_alpha   90.00
_cell.angle_beta   90.00
_cell.angle_gamma   90.00
#
_symmetry.space_group_name_H-M   'P 1'
#
loop_
_entity.id
_entity.type
_entity.pdbx_description
1 polymer ?
#
loop_
_entity_poly.entity_id
_entity_poly.type
_entity_poly.pdbx_seq_one_letter_code
_entity_poly.pdbx_strand_id
1 'polypeptide(L)'
;VPLSKSEGHRALILAAMAQGETLLPRLPASGDLLATMDCLRQMGTSFTERENSLLVTPIAGPPAAPLRLDCRESGSTLRFLLPVAAALGLRAIFTGQGRLPQRPVEALLAALQRNGITAEVRQHPWEIELAGRLTPGAFFLPGNVSSQYVSGLMLALPLLTGPSEIRLTGALESAGYAGMTEEMLRRFGLELEKTPMGWRIPGEMKYQS
;
A
#
# COMPACT_ATOMS: atom_id res chain seq x y z
N VAL A 1 10.05 20.87 -3.90
CA VAL A 1 9.36 20.98 -2.59
C VAL A 1 9.54 19.65 -1.88
N PRO A 2 9.96 19.61 -0.61
CA PRO A 2 10.07 18.36 0.13
C PRO A 2 8.70 17.71 0.31
N LEU A 3 8.65 16.37 0.27
CA LEU A 3 7.44 15.61 0.50
C LEU A 3 7.03 15.66 1.97
N SER A 4 5.74 15.73 2.25
CA SER A 4 5.20 15.45 3.58
C SER A 4 5.37 13.97 3.94
N LYS A 5 5.24 13.62 5.23
CA LYS A 5 5.24 12.22 5.66
C LYS A 5 4.20 11.37 4.89
N SER A 6 3.00 11.90 4.70
CA SER A 6 1.91 11.20 4.01
C SER A 6 2.17 10.99 2.52
N GLU A 7 2.80 11.95 1.86
CA GLU A 7 3.27 11.79 0.48
C GLU A 7 4.46 10.82 0.40
N GLY A 8 5.38 10.88 1.37
CA GLY A 8 6.55 10.02 1.44
C GLY A 8 6.22 8.53 1.44
N HIS A 9 5.22 8.09 2.22
CA HIS A 9 4.76 6.70 2.19
C HIS A 9 4.33 6.27 0.79
N ARG A 10 3.54 7.09 0.11
CA ARG A 10 3.03 6.81 -1.23
C ARG A 10 4.14 6.78 -2.27
N ALA A 11 5.01 7.79 -2.24
CA ALA A 11 6.15 7.89 -3.14
C ALA A 11 7.09 6.68 -3.02
N LEU A 12 7.41 6.24 -1.79
CA LEU A 12 8.24 5.06 -1.53
C LEU A 12 7.61 3.79 -2.12
N ILE A 13 6.31 3.59 -1.90
CA ILE A 13 5.60 2.40 -2.37
C ILE A 13 5.50 2.41 -3.90
N LEU A 14 5.15 3.54 -4.50
CA LEU A 14 5.05 3.66 -5.96
C LEU A 14 6.41 3.48 -6.63
N ALA A 15 7.48 4.09 -6.09
CA ALA A 15 8.84 3.91 -6.59
C ALA A 15 9.33 2.45 -6.47
N ALA A 16 8.94 1.75 -5.39
CA ALA A 16 9.26 0.34 -5.21
C ALA A 16 8.59 -0.57 -6.26
N MET A 17 7.46 -0.16 -6.83
CA MET A 17 6.72 -0.89 -7.86
C MET A 17 6.93 -0.33 -9.27
N ALA A 18 7.75 0.72 -9.45
CA ALA A 18 8.00 1.34 -10.74
C ALA A 18 8.78 0.42 -11.69
N GLN A 19 8.71 0.71 -13.00
CA GLN A 19 9.44 -0.07 -14.00
C GLN A 19 10.96 0.17 -14.02
N GLY A 20 11.42 1.25 -13.39
CA GLY A 20 12.82 1.64 -13.33
C GLY A 20 13.18 2.35 -12.03
N GLU A 21 14.43 2.72 -11.89
CA GLU A 21 14.91 3.47 -10.74
C GLU A 21 14.24 4.83 -10.66
N THR A 22 13.80 5.20 -9.46
CA THR A 22 13.13 6.47 -9.20
C THR A 22 13.94 7.32 -8.25
N LEU A 23 14.14 8.59 -8.60
CA LEU A 23 14.80 9.55 -7.74
C LEU A 23 13.76 10.37 -6.98
N LEU A 24 13.60 10.09 -5.69
CA LEU A 24 12.70 10.83 -4.81
C LEU A 24 13.44 12.00 -4.14
N PRO A 25 12.77 13.14 -3.88
CA PRO A 25 13.31 14.17 -3.00
C PRO A 25 13.62 13.60 -1.61
N ARG A 26 14.52 14.26 -0.87
CA ARG A 26 14.81 13.87 0.50
C ARG A 26 13.52 13.82 1.34
N LEU A 27 13.33 12.69 2.01
CA LEU A 27 12.16 12.45 2.85
C LEU A 27 12.36 13.07 4.25
N PRO A 28 11.27 13.50 4.92
CA PRO A 28 11.36 13.95 6.30
C PRO A 28 11.77 12.79 7.23
N ALA A 29 12.52 13.09 8.27
CA ALA A 29 12.85 12.10 9.29
C ALA A 29 11.57 11.63 10.01
N SER A 30 11.26 10.34 9.93
CA SER A 30 10.06 9.76 10.52
C SER A 30 10.23 8.26 10.75
N GLY A 31 9.94 7.81 11.96
CA GLY A 31 9.92 6.38 12.28
C GLY A 31 8.92 5.58 11.43
N ASP A 32 7.80 6.20 11.04
CA ASP A 32 6.80 5.58 10.17
C ASP A 32 7.35 5.36 8.74
N LEU A 33 8.08 6.34 8.19
CA LEU A 33 8.70 6.20 6.87
C LEU A 33 9.82 5.16 6.89
N LEU A 34 10.61 5.12 7.96
CA LEU A 34 11.62 4.07 8.15
C LEU A 34 10.98 2.68 8.21
N ALA A 35 9.84 2.52 8.89
CA ALA A 35 9.11 1.25 8.89
C ALA A 35 8.66 0.85 7.48
N THR A 36 8.15 1.80 6.67
CA THR A 36 7.80 1.52 5.26
C THR A 36 9.04 1.12 4.45
N MET A 37 10.15 1.84 4.59
CA MET A 37 11.39 1.51 3.87
C MET A 37 11.91 0.12 4.25
N ASP A 38 11.89 -0.24 5.53
CA ASP A 38 12.35 -1.55 6.00
C ASP A 38 11.46 -2.68 5.49
N CYS A 39 10.14 -2.50 5.50
CA CYS A 39 9.22 -3.45 4.89
C CYS A 39 9.49 -3.60 3.38
N LEU A 40 9.66 -2.50 2.65
CA LEU A 40 9.95 -2.54 1.21
C LEU A 40 11.31 -3.18 0.91
N ARG A 41 12.33 -3.00 1.77
CA ARG A 41 13.62 -3.74 1.66
C ARG A 41 13.40 -5.25 1.76
N GLN A 42 12.59 -5.69 2.71
CA GLN A 42 12.22 -7.12 2.83
C GLN A 42 11.47 -7.62 1.58
N MET A 43 10.71 -6.76 0.93
CA MET A 43 10.03 -7.07 -0.33
C MET A 43 10.94 -7.02 -1.56
N GLY A 44 12.20 -6.63 -1.42
CA GLY A 44 13.20 -6.64 -2.48
C GLY A 44 13.57 -5.29 -3.09
N THR A 45 13.09 -4.18 -2.49
CA THR A 45 13.50 -2.82 -2.89
C THR A 45 14.85 -2.45 -2.26
N SER A 46 15.68 -1.71 -2.97
CA SER A 46 16.86 -1.07 -2.38
C SER A 46 16.79 0.45 -2.43
N PHE A 47 17.44 1.08 -1.46
CA PHE A 47 17.47 2.53 -1.28
C PHE A 47 18.92 3.00 -1.17
N THR A 48 19.30 3.97 -2.00
CA THR A 48 20.61 4.61 -1.97
C THR A 48 20.43 6.10 -1.67
N GLU A 49 20.94 6.52 -0.52
CA GLU A 49 20.92 7.95 -0.15
C GLU A 49 21.85 8.74 -1.05
N ARG A 50 21.39 9.89 -1.47
CA ARG A 50 22.11 10.92 -2.18
C ARG A 50 22.05 12.22 -1.37
N GLU A 51 22.87 13.21 -1.68
CA GLU A 51 22.97 14.46 -0.91
C GLU A 51 21.59 15.10 -0.60
N ASN A 52 20.73 15.23 -1.60
CA ASN A 52 19.39 15.85 -1.46
C ASN A 52 18.23 14.96 -1.95
N SER A 53 18.47 13.67 -2.14
CA SER A 53 17.50 12.75 -2.73
C SER A 53 17.73 11.31 -2.27
N LEU A 54 16.75 10.47 -2.56
CA LEU A 54 16.77 9.04 -2.31
C LEU A 54 16.55 8.32 -3.64
N LEU A 55 17.54 7.56 -4.10
CA LEU A 55 17.39 6.66 -5.24
C LEU A 55 16.71 5.37 -4.75
N VAL A 56 15.62 5.02 -5.40
CA VAL A 56 14.86 3.80 -5.14
C VAL A 56 15.00 2.86 -6.32
N THR A 57 15.58 1.68 -6.08
CA THR A 57 15.62 0.59 -7.06
C THR A 57 14.41 -0.32 -6.79
N PRO A 58 13.53 -0.54 -7.77
CA PRO A 58 12.27 -1.24 -7.56
C PRO A 58 12.45 -2.72 -7.23
N ILE A 59 11.35 -3.36 -6.83
CA ILE A 59 11.29 -4.81 -6.56
C ILE A 59 11.61 -5.56 -7.86
N ALA A 60 12.69 -6.34 -7.86
CA ALA A 60 13.13 -7.11 -9.04
C ALA A 60 12.39 -8.45 -9.21
N GLY A 61 11.66 -8.90 -8.21
CA GLY A 61 10.89 -10.14 -8.22
C GLY A 61 10.43 -10.53 -6.82
N PRO A 62 9.43 -11.41 -6.70
CA PRO A 62 8.94 -11.83 -5.38
C PRO A 62 10.01 -12.65 -4.66
N PRO A 63 10.29 -12.33 -3.38
CA PRO A 63 11.19 -13.15 -2.56
C PRO A 63 10.62 -14.55 -2.33
N ALA A 64 11.51 -15.54 -2.20
CA ALA A 64 11.17 -16.96 -2.18
C ALA A 64 10.55 -17.49 -0.85
N ALA A 65 10.54 -16.71 0.22
CA ALA A 65 10.11 -17.14 1.55
C ALA A 65 8.99 -16.27 2.11
N PRO A 66 8.23 -16.74 3.11
CA PRO A 66 7.32 -15.86 3.85
C PRO A 66 8.08 -14.68 4.44
N LEU A 67 7.63 -13.47 4.13
CA LEU A 67 8.25 -12.24 4.60
C LEU A 67 7.79 -11.90 6.01
N ARG A 68 8.67 -11.35 6.84
CA ARG A 68 8.27 -10.69 8.09
C ARG A 68 8.38 -9.19 7.90
N LEU A 69 7.26 -8.51 7.95
CA LEU A 69 7.13 -7.08 7.69
C LEU A 69 6.74 -6.36 8.99
N ASP A 70 7.75 -5.79 9.66
CA ASP A 70 7.53 -5.06 10.90
C ASP A 70 7.07 -3.62 10.61
N CYS A 71 5.80 -3.38 10.81
CA CYS A 71 5.19 -2.05 10.65
C CYS A 71 5.46 -1.12 11.85
N ARG A 72 6.12 -1.61 12.91
CA ARG A 72 6.33 -0.87 14.16
C ARG A 72 5.00 -0.33 14.69
N GLU A 73 4.83 0.99 14.81
CA GLU A 73 3.57 1.64 15.18
C GLU A 73 2.83 2.30 14.00
N SER A 74 3.35 2.13 12.76
CA SER A 74 2.86 2.83 11.58
C SER A 74 1.61 2.20 10.98
N GLY A 75 0.46 2.84 11.21
CA GLY A 75 -0.80 2.45 10.57
C GLY A 75 -0.79 2.65 9.05
N SER A 76 -0.06 3.64 8.54
CA SER A 76 0.08 3.86 7.09
C SER A 76 0.87 2.73 6.44
N THR A 77 1.99 2.32 7.04
CA THR A 77 2.80 1.19 6.55
C THR A 77 1.95 -0.07 6.45
N LEU A 78 1.25 -0.43 7.52
CA LEU A 78 0.40 -1.62 7.55
C LEU A 78 -0.69 -1.57 6.48
N ARG A 79 -1.49 -0.49 6.47
CA ARG A 79 -2.69 -0.41 5.63
C ARG A 79 -2.40 -0.21 4.14
N PHE A 80 -1.23 0.31 3.81
CA PHE A 80 -0.81 0.43 2.42
C PHE A 80 -0.14 -0.86 1.92
N LEU A 81 0.69 -1.50 2.74
CA LEU A 81 1.43 -2.67 2.30
C LEU A 81 0.62 -3.98 2.36
N LEU A 82 -0.42 -4.08 3.17
CA LEU A 82 -1.32 -5.24 3.14
C LEU A 82 -1.88 -5.50 1.74
N PRO A 83 -2.60 -4.55 1.09
CA PRO A 83 -3.11 -4.78 -0.26
C PRO A 83 -2.00 -4.85 -1.32
N VAL A 84 -0.88 -4.15 -1.17
CA VAL A 84 0.26 -4.23 -2.10
C VAL A 84 0.90 -5.61 -2.07
N ALA A 85 1.18 -6.16 -0.88
CA ALA A 85 1.71 -7.51 -0.74
C ALA A 85 0.73 -8.56 -1.31
N ALA A 86 -0.57 -8.38 -1.08
CA ALA A 86 -1.63 -9.22 -1.64
C ALA A 86 -1.65 -9.18 -3.18
N ALA A 87 -1.54 -8.00 -3.78
CA ALA A 87 -1.51 -7.83 -5.24
C ALA A 87 -0.27 -8.44 -5.88
N LEU A 88 0.87 -8.37 -5.19
CA LEU A 88 2.12 -9.02 -5.61
C LEU A 88 2.12 -10.54 -5.37
N GLY A 89 1.11 -11.09 -4.71
CA GLY A 89 1.01 -12.52 -4.39
C GLY A 89 2.04 -12.98 -3.35
N LEU A 90 2.48 -12.07 -2.48
CA LEU A 90 3.47 -12.38 -1.45
C LEU A 90 2.82 -13.08 -0.27
N ARG A 91 3.49 -14.12 0.27
CA ARG A 91 3.17 -14.63 1.58
C ARG A 91 3.93 -13.80 2.63
N ALA A 92 3.21 -13.14 3.54
CA ALA A 92 3.80 -12.20 4.48
C ALA A 92 3.15 -12.30 5.86
N ILE A 93 3.96 -12.09 6.89
CA ILE A 93 3.53 -11.92 8.28
C ILE A 93 3.82 -10.47 8.66
N PHE A 94 2.77 -9.69 8.81
CA PHE A 94 2.85 -8.33 9.30
C PHE A 94 2.86 -8.33 10.83
N THR A 95 3.80 -7.60 11.39
CA THR A 95 3.91 -7.39 12.84
C THR A 95 3.81 -5.92 13.17
N GLY A 96 3.50 -5.61 14.43
CA GLY A 96 3.44 -4.24 14.90
C GLY A 96 3.44 -4.18 16.41
N GLN A 97 3.67 -2.98 16.94
CA GLN A 97 3.78 -2.72 18.38
C GLN A 97 3.01 -1.46 18.79
N GLY A 98 3.07 -1.14 20.07
CA GLY A 98 2.41 0.03 20.64
C GLY A 98 0.91 -0.01 20.45
N ARG A 99 0.37 1.03 19.80
CA ARG A 99 -1.06 1.14 19.53
C ARG A 99 -1.51 0.49 18.22
N LEU A 100 -0.59 -0.01 17.39
CA LEU A 100 -0.95 -0.55 16.07
C LEU A 100 -1.90 -1.75 16.17
N PRO A 101 -1.72 -2.72 17.09
CA PRO A 101 -2.64 -3.84 17.27
C PRO A 101 -4.08 -3.46 17.63
N GLN A 102 -4.28 -2.27 18.17
CA GLN A 102 -5.59 -1.77 18.59
C GLN A 102 -6.30 -0.96 17.50
N ARG A 103 -5.60 -0.65 16.40
CA ARG A 103 -6.17 0.13 15.31
C ARG A 103 -6.96 -0.77 14.37
N PRO A 104 -8.18 -0.38 13.98
CA PRO A 104 -9.01 -1.21 13.11
C PRO A 104 -8.32 -1.50 11.76
N VAL A 105 -8.47 -2.73 11.30
CA VAL A 105 -7.96 -3.23 10.02
C VAL A 105 -8.95 -4.21 9.37
N GLU A 106 -9.98 -4.60 10.10
CA GLU A 106 -10.91 -5.68 9.78
C GLU A 106 -11.63 -5.45 8.45
N ALA A 107 -12.10 -4.22 8.20
CA ALA A 107 -12.81 -3.90 6.96
C ALA A 107 -11.89 -4.03 5.73
N LEU A 108 -10.60 -3.67 5.86
CA LEU A 108 -9.62 -3.86 4.80
C LEU A 108 -9.36 -5.35 4.57
N LEU A 109 -9.13 -6.12 5.63
CA LEU A 109 -8.90 -7.57 5.53
C LEU A 109 -10.11 -8.27 4.91
N ALA A 110 -11.33 -7.93 5.32
CA ALA A 110 -12.54 -8.50 4.74
C ALA A 110 -12.67 -8.20 3.23
N ALA A 111 -12.28 -6.99 2.78
CA ALA A 111 -12.27 -6.66 1.36
C ALA A 111 -11.22 -7.49 0.57
N LEU A 112 -10.04 -7.72 1.14
CA LEU A 112 -9.01 -8.57 0.54
C LEU A 112 -9.42 -10.04 0.51
N GLN A 113 -10.00 -10.55 1.61
CA GLN A 113 -10.45 -11.95 1.73
C GLN A 113 -11.53 -12.31 0.71
N ARG A 114 -12.47 -11.40 0.44
CA ARG A 114 -13.49 -11.58 -0.60
C ARG A 114 -12.92 -11.68 -2.00
N ASN A 115 -11.71 -11.23 -2.19
CA ASN A 115 -11.00 -11.20 -3.47
C ASN A 115 -9.75 -12.11 -3.49
N GLY A 116 -9.82 -13.27 -2.83
CA GLY A 116 -8.84 -14.35 -3.00
C GLY A 116 -7.69 -14.40 -1.98
N ILE A 117 -7.70 -13.55 -0.95
CA ILE A 117 -6.67 -13.56 0.10
C ILE A 117 -7.14 -14.37 1.30
N THR A 118 -6.22 -15.12 1.89
CA THR A 118 -6.35 -15.65 3.24
C THR A 118 -5.62 -14.71 4.19
N ALA A 119 -6.29 -14.23 5.22
CA ALA A 119 -5.70 -13.40 6.27
C ALA A 119 -6.10 -13.93 7.64
N GLU A 120 -5.11 -14.20 8.48
CA GLU A 120 -5.29 -14.66 9.86
C GLU A 120 -4.68 -13.64 10.82
N VAL A 121 -5.45 -13.18 11.79
CA VAL A 121 -4.99 -12.25 12.83
C VAL A 121 -4.75 -13.04 14.11
N ARG A 122 -3.52 -13.01 14.61
CA ARG A 122 -3.12 -13.56 15.91
C ARG A 122 -2.91 -12.44 16.91
N GLN A 123 -3.24 -12.67 18.17
CA GLN A 123 -3.18 -11.62 19.20
C GLN A 123 -1.92 -11.70 20.07
N HIS A 124 -1.32 -12.89 20.21
CA HIS A 124 -0.18 -13.12 21.10
C HIS A 124 0.88 -14.03 20.46
N PRO A 125 1.93 -13.49 19.82
CA PRO A 125 2.16 -12.08 19.50
C PRO A 125 1.15 -11.56 18.48
N TRP A 126 0.96 -10.25 18.44
CA TRP A 126 0.08 -9.67 17.42
C TRP A 126 0.72 -9.75 16.03
N GLU A 127 0.07 -10.47 15.14
CA GLU A 127 0.51 -10.72 13.78
C GLU A 127 -0.68 -10.80 12.83
N ILE A 128 -0.49 -10.39 11.58
CA ILE A 128 -1.41 -10.67 10.48
C ILE A 128 -0.65 -11.53 9.47
N GLU A 129 -0.99 -12.80 9.39
CA GLU A 129 -0.49 -13.68 8.33
C GLU A 129 -1.36 -13.51 7.09
N LEU A 130 -0.71 -13.18 5.96
CA LEU A 130 -1.35 -12.95 4.68
C LEU A 130 -0.82 -13.97 3.67
N ALA A 131 -1.73 -14.63 2.96
CA ALA A 131 -1.41 -15.59 1.90
C ALA A 131 -2.45 -15.57 0.78
N GLY A 132 -2.12 -16.13 -0.37
CA GLY A 132 -2.97 -16.13 -1.55
C GLY A 132 -2.56 -15.09 -2.57
N ARG A 133 -3.39 -14.90 -3.57
CA ARG A 133 -3.18 -13.88 -4.61
C ARG A 133 -4.45 -13.08 -4.78
N LEU A 134 -4.33 -11.78 -4.71
CA LEU A 134 -5.45 -10.87 -4.90
C LEU A 134 -5.98 -10.98 -6.34
N THR A 135 -7.28 -11.16 -6.47
CA THR A 135 -7.95 -11.22 -7.77
C THR A 135 -8.68 -9.90 -8.07
N PRO A 136 -8.77 -9.52 -9.36
CA PRO A 136 -9.59 -8.37 -9.76
C PRO A 136 -11.04 -8.52 -9.34
N GLY A 137 -11.73 -7.40 -9.11
CA GLY A 137 -13.15 -7.41 -8.73
C GLY A 137 -13.60 -6.18 -7.95
N ALA A 138 -14.70 -6.31 -7.23
CA ALA A 138 -15.25 -5.23 -6.42
C ALA A 138 -14.74 -5.31 -4.98
N PHE A 139 -14.20 -4.20 -4.49
CA PHE A 139 -13.69 -4.02 -3.13
C PHE A 139 -14.61 -3.06 -2.38
N PHE A 140 -15.42 -3.61 -1.48
CA PHE A 140 -16.38 -2.82 -0.69
C PHE A 140 -15.73 -2.34 0.60
N LEU A 141 -15.78 -1.04 0.84
CA LEU A 141 -15.28 -0.40 2.06
C LEU A 141 -16.34 0.54 2.65
N PRO A 142 -16.49 0.57 3.98
CA PRO A 142 -17.28 1.63 4.63
C PRO A 142 -16.58 2.99 4.42
N GLY A 143 -17.33 4.01 4.00
CA GLY A 143 -16.78 5.35 3.77
C GLY A 143 -16.35 6.07 5.05
N ASN A 144 -16.90 5.69 6.20
CA ASN A 144 -16.66 6.29 7.51
C ASN A 144 -15.52 5.64 8.31
N VAL A 145 -14.73 4.72 7.72
CA VAL A 145 -13.64 4.04 8.45
C VAL A 145 -12.33 4.81 8.23
N SER A 146 -11.50 4.38 7.33
CA SER A 146 -10.19 5.01 7.14
C SER A 146 -9.89 5.23 5.66
N SER A 147 -9.60 6.47 5.30
CA SER A 147 -9.12 6.81 3.96
C SER A 147 -7.82 6.08 3.59
N GLN A 148 -7.08 5.53 4.58
CA GLN A 148 -5.91 4.71 4.34
C GLN A 148 -6.25 3.36 3.68
N TYR A 149 -7.45 2.81 3.91
CA TYR A 149 -7.89 1.58 3.23
C TYR A 149 -8.08 1.83 1.72
N VAL A 150 -8.74 2.95 1.40
CA VAL A 150 -8.91 3.39 0.02
C VAL A 150 -7.55 3.63 -0.64
N SER A 151 -6.67 4.39 0.02
CA SER A 151 -5.32 4.66 -0.48
C SER A 151 -4.51 3.37 -0.71
N GLY A 152 -4.57 2.42 0.22
CA GLY A 152 -3.88 1.13 0.08
C GLY A 152 -4.37 0.33 -1.13
N LEU A 153 -5.68 0.28 -1.35
CA LEU A 153 -6.26 -0.36 -2.55
C LEU A 153 -5.89 0.39 -3.82
N MET A 154 -5.93 1.72 -3.83
CA MET A 154 -5.49 2.52 -4.99
C MET A 154 -4.04 2.24 -5.38
N LEU A 155 -3.15 2.00 -4.41
CA LEU A 155 -1.75 1.66 -4.64
C LEU A 155 -1.55 0.22 -5.13
N ALA A 156 -2.49 -0.68 -4.89
CA ALA A 156 -2.35 -2.11 -5.17
C ALA A 156 -3.09 -2.57 -6.43
N LEU A 157 -4.33 -2.12 -6.60
CA LEU A 157 -5.22 -2.64 -7.65
C LEU A 157 -4.73 -2.40 -9.09
N PRO A 158 -3.97 -1.35 -9.41
CA PRO A 158 -3.35 -1.20 -10.72
C PRO A 158 -2.43 -2.35 -11.13
N LEU A 159 -1.88 -3.11 -10.18
CA LEU A 159 -1.00 -4.27 -10.43
C LEU A 159 -1.76 -5.53 -10.87
N LEU A 160 -3.07 -5.59 -10.68
CA LEU A 160 -3.86 -6.78 -10.97
C LEU A 160 -4.07 -6.97 -12.48
N THR A 161 -4.28 -8.21 -12.90
CA THR A 161 -4.41 -8.61 -14.30
C THR A 161 -5.73 -8.22 -14.98
N GLY A 162 -6.66 -7.59 -14.26
CA GLY A 162 -7.95 -7.19 -14.80
C GLY A 162 -8.57 -6.02 -14.04
N PRO A 163 -9.71 -5.52 -14.49
CA PRO A 163 -10.36 -4.35 -13.92
C PRO A 163 -10.87 -4.62 -12.50
N SER A 164 -10.73 -3.61 -11.68
CA SER A 164 -11.21 -3.61 -10.29
C SER A 164 -12.00 -2.35 -9.98
N GLU A 165 -12.79 -2.39 -8.92
CA GLU A 165 -13.57 -1.25 -8.47
C GLU A 165 -13.50 -1.13 -6.94
N ILE A 166 -13.19 0.05 -6.44
CA ILE A 166 -13.35 0.40 -5.04
C ILE A 166 -14.74 1.00 -4.88
N ARG A 167 -15.61 0.36 -4.09
CA ARG A 167 -16.97 0.82 -3.80
C ARG A 167 -17.12 1.22 -2.34
N LEU A 168 -17.50 2.46 -2.12
CA LEU A 168 -17.76 2.99 -0.79
C LEU A 168 -19.24 2.81 -0.43
N THR A 169 -19.49 2.28 0.77
CA THR A 169 -20.83 2.21 1.35
C THR A 169 -21.04 3.41 2.27
N GLY A 170 -21.22 4.59 1.69
CA GLY A 170 -21.40 5.87 2.39
C GLY A 170 -20.36 6.91 1.99
N ALA A 171 -20.49 8.12 2.57
CA ALA A 171 -19.58 9.22 2.30
C ALA A 171 -18.16 8.93 2.84
N LEU A 172 -17.14 9.26 2.05
CA LEU A 172 -15.74 9.10 2.47
C LEU A 172 -15.36 10.21 3.44
N GLU A 173 -15.08 9.86 4.67
CA GLU A 173 -14.41 10.75 5.61
C GLU A 173 -12.94 10.94 5.21
N SER A 174 -12.42 12.16 5.37
CA SER A 174 -11.04 12.51 5.02
C SER A 174 -10.69 12.28 3.53
N ALA A 175 -11.57 12.67 2.61
CA ALA A 175 -11.40 12.55 1.16
C ALA A 175 -10.07 13.15 0.63
N GLY A 176 -9.49 14.14 1.33
CA GLY A 176 -8.21 14.75 0.97
C GLY A 176 -7.04 13.75 0.87
N TYR A 177 -7.02 12.70 1.68
CA TYR A 177 -5.98 11.66 1.62
C TYR A 177 -6.14 10.74 0.41
N ALA A 178 -7.37 10.47 -0.03
CA ALA A 178 -7.61 9.77 -1.28
C ALA A 178 -7.16 10.62 -2.47
N GLY A 179 -7.49 11.91 -2.49
CA GLY A 179 -7.03 12.88 -3.49
C GLY A 179 -5.50 12.99 -3.54
N MET A 180 -4.81 12.96 -2.39
CA MET A 180 -3.34 12.90 -2.33
C MET A 180 -2.81 11.62 -2.99
N THR A 181 -3.51 10.50 -2.86
CA THR A 181 -3.11 9.24 -3.50
C THR A 181 -3.33 9.31 -5.01
N GLU A 182 -4.45 9.86 -5.47
CA GLU A 182 -4.72 10.09 -6.91
C GLU A 182 -3.63 10.98 -7.54
N GLU A 183 -3.27 12.08 -6.87
CA GLU A 183 -2.23 12.97 -7.35
C GLU A 183 -0.87 12.30 -7.42
N MET A 184 -0.52 11.48 -6.42
CA MET A 184 0.74 10.76 -6.41
C MET A 184 0.76 9.67 -7.50
N LEU A 185 -0.33 8.93 -7.70
CA LEU A 185 -0.48 7.98 -8.81
C LEU A 185 -0.28 8.66 -10.17
N ARG A 186 -0.87 9.85 -10.37
CA ARG A 186 -0.72 10.61 -11.61
C ARG A 186 0.74 10.99 -11.89
N ARG A 187 1.51 11.32 -10.85
CA ARG A 187 2.97 11.56 -10.98
C ARG A 187 3.75 10.33 -11.43
N PHE A 188 3.24 9.14 -11.15
CA PHE A 188 3.79 7.86 -11.61
C PHE A 188 3.07 7.32 -12.86
N GLY A 189 2.40 8.19 -13.61
CA GLY A 189 1.80 7.88 -14.90
C GLY A 189 0.48 7.13 -14.86
N LEU A 190 -0.18 7.04 -13.69
CA LEU A 190 -1.45 6.33 -13.54
C LEU A 190 -2.60 7.29 -13.27
N GLU A 191 -3.68 7.13 -14.02
CA GLU A 191 -4.92 7.84 -13.79
C GLU A 191 -6.05 6.86 -13.49
N LEU A 192 -6.77 7.10 -12.38
CA LEU A 192 -7.90 6.28 -11.97
C LEU A 192 -9.21 6.99 -12.33
N GLU A 193 -10.20 6.23 -12.78
CA GLU A 193 -11.52 6.76 -13.07
C GLU A 193 -12.32 6.91 -11.78
N LYS A 194 -12.65 8.16 -11.42
CA LYS A 194 -13.52 8.44 -10.27
C LYS A 194 -14.98 8.19 -10.62
N THR A 195 -15.69 7.48 -9.75
CA THR A 195 -17.12 7.22 -9.85
C THR A 195 -17.87 7.88 -8.71
N PRO A 196 -19.21 8.00 -8.75
CA PRO A 196 -19.98 8.54 -7.63
C PRO A 196 -19.79 7.79 -6.29
N MET A 197 -19.44 6.50 -6.34
CA MET A 197 -19.31 5.63 -5.19
C MET A 197 -17.88 5.14 -4.94
N GLY A 198 -16.87 5.73 -5.59
CA GLY A 198 -15.49 5.29 -5.42
C GLY A 198 -14.63 5.45 -6.66
N TRP A 199 -13.94 4.38 -7.07
CA TRP A 199 -13.00 4.42 -8.20
C TRP A 199 -13.04 3.12 -8.99
N ARG A 200 -12.87 3.25 -10.32
CA ARG A 200 -12.64 2.15 -11.24
C ARG A 200 -11.17 2.14 -11.66
N ILE A 201 -10.56 0.98 -11.63
CA ILE A 201 -9.14 0.75 -11.91
C ILE A 201 -9.03 -0.30 -13.03
N PRO A 202 -8.44 0.03 -14.19
CA PRO A 202 -8.37 -0.89 -15.33
C PRO A 202 -7.59 -2.18 -15.07
N GLY A 203 -6.57 -2.14 -14.21
CA GLY A 203 -5.60 -3.23 -14.03
C GLY A 203 -4.48 -3.21 -15.08
N GLU A 204 -3.45 -4.03 -14.86
CA GLU A 204 -2.25 -4.13 -15.71
C GLU A 204 -1.55 -2.80 -16.00
N MET A 205 -1.74 -1.84 -15.09
CA MET A 205 -1.12 -0.52 -15.21
C MET A 205 0.34 -0.59 -14.75
N LYS A 206 1.18 0.21 -15.42
CA LYS A 206 2.61 0.23 -15.14
C LYS A 206 2.99 1.55 -14.49
N TYR A 207 3.59 1.47 -13.32
CA TYR A 207 4.11 2.64 -12.62
C TYR A 207 5.36 3.14 -13.33
N GLN A 208 5.35 4.39 -13.74
CA GLN A 208 6.51 5.05 -14.36
C GLN A 208 7.48 5.52 -13.26
N SER A 209 8.77 5.54 -13.58
CA SER A 209 9.82 6.04 -12.69
C SER A 209 10.08 7.52 -12.88
#